data_e9ebccaca5b452475b8cabd0bbafbfa8
#
_entry.id   e9ebccaca5b452475b8cabd0bbafbfa8
#
_cell.length_a   1.000
_cell.length_b   1.000
_cell.length_c   1.000
_cell.angle_alpha   90.00
_cell.angle_beta   90.00
_cell.angle_gamma   90.00
#
_symmetry.space_group_name_H-M   'P 1'
#
loop_
_entity.id
_entity.type
_entity.pdbx_description
1 polymer ?
#
loop_
_entity_poly.entity_id
_entity_poly.type
_entity_poly.pdbx_seq_one_letter_code
_entity_poly.pdbx_strand_id
1 'polypeptide(L)'
;MIQVEMQDVNKWYGAFHVLRDINLTVTRGERIVICGPSGSGKSTLIRCVNRLEEHQKGRIVVNGTELTNDLKKIDDVRREVGMVFQHFNLFPHLTILENCTLAPIWVKKMQKREAQEVAMHYLDRVKIPEQAHKYPGQLSGGQQQRVAIARSLCMNPKIMLFDEPTSSLDPEMVKEVLDTMVSLATEGMTMLCVTHEMGFARQVADRVIFIDAGQIVEIDEPDAFFSNPRHLRTRSFLSQVLH
;
A
#
# COMPACT_ATOMS: atom_id res chain seq x y z
N MET A 1 -5.02 18.87 -2.71
CA MET A 1 -3.67 18.84 -3.34
C MET A 1 -3.45 17.44 -3.89
N ILE A 2 -3.06 17.31 -5.16
CA ILE A 2 -2.76 16.02 -5.81
C ILE A 2 -1.45 15.47 -5.24
N GLN A 3 -1.45 14.20 -4.82
CA GLN A 3 -0.27 13.49 -4.34
C GLN A 3 0.26 12.45 -5.33
N VAL A 4 -0.64 11.81 -6.10
CA VAL A 4 -0.23 10.91 -7.20
C VAL A 4 -1.00 11.31 -8.44
N GLU A 5 -0.30 11.42 -9.54
CA GLU A 5 -0.88 11.63 -10.86
C GLU A 5 -0.25 10.66 -11.85
N MET A 6 -1.08 9.89 -12.52
CA MET A 6 -0.71 8.98 -13.58
C MET A 6 -1.41 9.39 -14.88
N GLN A 7 -0.65 9.58 -15.95
CA GLN A 7 -1.16 9.97 -17.26
C GLN A 7 -0.66 8.97 -18.33
N ASP A 8 -1.58 8.27 -18.95
CA ASP A 8 -1.35 7.30 -20.03
C ASP A 8 -0.23 6.29 -19.71
N VAL A 9 -0.23 5.81 -18.44
CA VAL A 9 0.83 4.93 -17.94
C VAL A 9 0.68 3.53 -18.53
N ASN A 10 1.77 3.06 -19.13
CA ASN A 10 1.87 1.76 -19.75
C ASN A 10 3.10 1.00 -19.20
N LYS A 11 2.90 -0.28 -18.91
CA LYS A 11 3.94 -1.17 -18.39
C LYS A 11 3.95 -2.50 -19.10
N TRP A 12 5.14 -2.96 -19.48
CA TRP A 12 5.36 -4.28 -20.07
C TRP A 12 6.35 -5.10 -19.26
N TYR A 13 6.14 -6.42 -19.23
CA TYR A 13 7.14 -7.42 -18.88
C TYR A 13 7.49 -8.22 -20.15
N GLY A 14 8.61 -7.87 -20.78
CA GLY A 14 8.93 -8.38 -22.13
C GLY A 14 7.83 -8.00 -23.13
N ALA A 15 7.19 -8.97 -23.74
CA ALA A 15 6.07 -8.76 -24.68
C ALA A 15 4.70 -8.61 -23.99
N PHE A 16 4.61 -8.94 -22.70
CA PHE A 16 3.34 -8.90 -21.99
C PHE A 16 2.99 -7.49 -21.49
N HIS A 17 1.90 -6.91 -22.02
CA HIS A 17 1.42 -5.58 -21.69
C HIS A 17 0.53 -5.64 -20.43
N VAL A 18 1.11 -5.34 -19.26
CA VAL A 18 0.46 -5.55 -17.95
C VAL A 18 -0.35 -4.36 -17.48
N LEU A 19 0.06 -3.13 -17.80
CA LEU A 19 -0.75 -1.91 -17.56
C LEU A 19 -0.94 -1.17 -18.88
N ARG A 20 -2.18 -0.75 -19.13
CA ARG A 20 -2.60 -0.18 -20.43
C ARG A 20 -3.31 1.13 -20.20
N ASP A 21 -2.70 2.24 -20.62
CA ASP A 21 -3.25 3.59 -20.64
C ASP A 21 -3.89 3.97 -19.29
N ILE A 22 -3.16 3.70 -18.19
CA ILE A 22 -3.63 4.00 -16.83
C ILE A 22 -3.61 5.51 -16.61
N ASN A 23 -4.78 6.04 -16.29
CA ASN A 23 -5.00 7.43 -15.90
C ASN A 23 -5.61 7.44 -14.48
N LEU A 24 -4.92 8.03 -13.51
CA LEU A 24 -5.35 8.06 -12.12
C LEU A 24 -4.79 9.29 -11.40
N THR A 25 -5.64 9.97 -10.65
CA THR A 25 -5.26 11.04 -9.71
C THR A 25 -5.64 10.62 -8.30
N VAL A 26 -4.74 10.88 -7.33
CA VAL A 26 -4.96 10.67 -5.90
C VAL A 26 -4.70 11.96 -5.16
N THR A 27 -5.66 12.40 -4.37
CA THR A 27 -5.55 13.62 -3.57
C THR A 27 -5.07 13.33 -2.15
N ARG A 28 -4.59 14.34 -1.46
CA ARG A 28 -4.13 14.21 -0.07
C ARG A 28 -5.28 13.76 0.83
N GLY A 29 -5.02 12.74 1.65
CA GLY A 29 -5.98 12.14 2.58
C GLY A 29 -6.96 11.18 1.91
N GLU A 30 -6.86 11.00 0.59
CA GLU A 30 -7.75 10.11 -0.13
C GLU A 30 -7.34 8.64 0.04
N ARG A 31 -8.34 7.80 0.20
CA ARG A 31 -8.20 6.36 0.40
C ARG A 31 -8.77 5.63 -0.81
N ILE A 32 -7.89 5.05 -1.60
CA ILE A 32 -8.27 4.30 -2.80
C ILE A 32 -8.09 2.81 -2.53
N VAL A 33 -9.14 2.05 -2.77
CA VAL A 33 -9.05 0.59 -2.80
C VAL A 33 -9.06 0.11 -4.24
N ILE A 34 -8.14 -0.79 -4.56
CA ILE A 34 -7.95 -1.36 -5.90
C ILE A 34 -8.27 -2.86 -5.81
N CYS A 35 -9.27 -3.30 -6.56
CA CYS A 35 -9.68 -4.69 -6.64
C CYS A 35 -9.70 -5.19 -8.10
N GLY A 36 -9.81 -6.51 -8.27
CA GLY A 36 -9.85 -7.15 -9.58
C GLY A 36 -9.24 -8.56 -9.55
N PRO A 37 -9.35 -9.31 -10.65
CA PRO A 37 -8.82 -10.67 -10.75
C PRO A 37 -7.31 -10.76 -10.48
N SER A 38 -6.82 -11.94 -10.11
CA SER A 38 -5.38 -12.19 -10.04
C SER A 38 -4.72 -11.97 -11.40
N GLY A 39 -3.54 -11.36 -11.42
CA GLY A 39 -2.83 -11.06 -12.67
C GLY A 39 -3.38 -9.85 -13.45
N SER A 40 -4.37 -9.11 -12.95
CA SER A 40 -4.93 -7.94 -13.65
C SER A 40 -4.04 -6.68 -13.63
N GLY A 41 -2.91 -6.69 -12.90
CA GLY A 41 -1.96 -5.58 -12.83
C GLY A 41 -2.03 -4.72 -11.57
N LYS A 42 -2.86 -5.05 -10.57
CA LYS A 42 -3.05 -4.27 -9.32
C LYS A 42 -1.75 -3.96 -8.58
N SER A 43 -0.98 -5.01 -8.24
CA SER A 43 0.30 -4.86 -7.54
C SER A 43 1.32 -4.09 -8.37
N THR A 44 1.35 -4.34 -9.69
CA THR A 44 2.21 -3.60 -10.61
C THR A 44 1.88 -2.11 -10.63
N LEU A 45 0.58 -1.76 -10.61
CA LEU A 45 0.12 -0.38 -10.59
C LEU A 45 0.66 0.38 -9.36
N ILE A 46 0.44 -0.16 -8.15
CA ILE A 46 0.90 0.54 -6.95
C ILE A 46 2.43 0.55 -6.83
N ARG A 47 3.13 -0.48 -7.32
CA ARG A 47 4.60 -0.52 -7.34
C ARG A 47 5.22 0.46 -8.35
N CYS A 48 4.45 0.94 -9.33
CA CYS A 48 4.89 2.04 -10.17
C CYS A 48 4.93 3.39 -9.41
N VAL A 49 4.10 3.59 -8.36
CA VAL A 49 4.07 4.83 -7.58
C VAL A 49 5.39 5.11 -6.85
N ASN A 50 6.08 4.06 -6.37
CA ASN A 50 7.37 4.19 -5.67
C ASN A 50 8.56 3.73 -6.54
N ARG A 51 8.33 3.54 -7.84
CA ARG A 51 9.34 3.10 -8.80
C ARG A 51 10.01 1.76 -8.43
N LEU A 52 9.31 0.86 -7.71
CA LEU A 52 9.72 -0.55 -7.61
C LEU A 52 9.50 -1.27 -8.93
N GLU A 53 8.48 -0.83 -9.68
CA GLU A 53 8.26 -1.22 -11.08
C GLU A 53 8.41 0.00 -11.98
N GLU A 54 9.19 -0.15 -13.04
CA GLU A 54 9.41 0.90 -14.03
C GLU A 54 8.32 0.84 -15.10
N HIS A 55 7.59 1.96 -15.31
CA HIS A 55 6.72 2.13 -16.46
C HIS A 55 7.52 2.53 -17.70
N GLN A 56 7.09 2.12 -18.89
CA GLN A 56 7.80 2.40 -20.15
C GLN A 56 7.19 3.54 -20.96
N LYS A 57 5.88 3.84 -20.76
CA LYS A 57 5.21 4.99 -21.37
C LYS A 57 4.32 5.69 -20.38
N GLY A 58 3.99 6.94 -20.69
CA GLY A 58 3.19 7.79 -19.84
C GLY A 58 4.03 8.55 -18.82
N ARG A 59 3.33 9.16 -17.85
CA ARG A 59 3.94 10.03 -16.85
C ARG A 59 3.38 9.70 -15.49
N ILE A 60 4.27 9.64 -14.48
CA ILE A 60 3.88 9.50 -13.08
C ILE A 60 4.52 10.64 -12.28
N VAL A 61 3.70 11.37 -11.54
CA VAL A 61 4.13 12.42 -10.61
C VAL A 61 3.68 12.04 -9.20
N VAL A 62 4.60 12.07 -8.24
CA VAL A 62 4.31 11.79 -6.82
C VAL A 62 4.77 12.97 -5.98
N ASN A 63 3.85 13.57 -5.23
CA ASN A 63 4.10 14.78 -4.42
C ASN A 63 4.81 15.91 -5.20
N GLY A 64 4.45 16.09 -6.47
CA GLY A 64 5.06 17.09 -7.36
C GLY A 64 6.38 16.67 -7.99
N THR A 65 6.91 15.49 -7.66
CA THR A 65 8.13 14.94 -8.25
C THR A 65 7.80 13.95 -9.36
N GLU A 66 8.22 14.23 -10.58
CA GLU A 66 8.06 13.31 -11.71
C GLU A 66 9.05 12.14 -11.61
N LEU A 67 8.52 10.91 -11.70
CA LEU A 67 9.30 9.68 -11.72
C LEU A 67 9.97 9.48 -13.08
N THR A 68 11.27 9.72 -13.10
CA THR A 68 12.16 9.50 -14.25
C THR A 68 13.22 8.46 -13.90
N ASN A 69 14.28 8.35 -14.71
CA ASN A 69 15.44 7.51 -14.38
C ASN A 69 16.47 8.22 -13.45
N ASP A 70 16.13 9.39 -12.92
CA ASP A 70 16.95 10.11 -11.95
C ASP A 70 16.83 9.44 -10.57
N LEU A 71 17.90 8.78 -10.15
CA LEU A 71 17.97 8.05 -8.88
C LEU A 71 17.69 8.93 -7.66
N LYS A 72 18.12 10.21 -7.68
CA LYS A 72 17.86 11.13 -6.57
C LYS A 72 16.36 11.40 -6.40
N LYS A 73 15.67 11.65 -7.50
CA LYS A 73 14.21 11.85 -7.50
C LYS A 73 13.47 10.60 -7.03
N ILE A 74 13.93 9.42 -7.43
CA ILE A 74 13.36 8.15 -6.98
C ILE A 74 13.54 7.98 -5.47
N ASP A 75 14.74 8.27 -4.95
CA ASP A 75 15.02 8.18 -3.52
C ASP A 75 14.19 9.18 -2.71
N ASP A 76 14.00 10.41 -3.20
CA ASP A 76 13.15 11.41 -2.55
C ASP A 76 11.69 10.94 -2.48
N VAL A 77 11.15 10.38 -3.57
CA VAL A 77 9.82 9.80 -3.57
C VAL A 77 9.70 8.62 -2.60
N ARG A 78 10.68 7.70 -2.59
CA ARG A 78 10.69 6.54 -1.69
C ARG A 78 10.77 6.89 -0.20
N ARG A 79 11.31 8.07 0.14
CA ARG A 79 11.29 8.57 1.53
C ARG A 79 9.90 9.01 1.98
N GLU A 80 9.05 9.41 1.04
CA GLU A 80 7.72 9.94 1.30
C GLU A 80 6.59 8.91 1.06
N VAL A 81 6.91 7.76 0.48
CA VAL A 81 5.97 6.70 0.14
C VAL A 81 6.32 5.43 0.92
N GLY A 82 5.51 5.09 1.90
CA GLY A 82 5.61 3.82 2.62
C GLY A 82 4.97 2.69 1.81
N MET A 83 5.51 1.49 1.95
CA MET A 83 4.93 0.30 1.30
C MET A 83 4.91 -0.90 2.26
N VAL A 84 3.75 -1.55 2.29
CA VAL A 84 3.49 -2.80 3.01
C VAL A 84 3.16 -3.87 1.98
N PHE A 85 3.90 -4.96 2.02
CA PHE A 85 3.80 -6.07 1.07
C PHE A 85 2.94 -7.20 1.62
N GLN A 86 2.51 -8.08 0.73
CA GLN A 86 1.82 -9.34 1.05
C GLN A 86 2.65 -10.23 1.98
N HIS A 87 3.95 -10.36 1.70
CA HIS A 87 4.92 -10.99 2.61
C HIS A 87 5.57 -9.87 3.42
N PHE A 88 5.67 -10.05 4.71
CA PHE A 88 6.05 -9.00 5.69
C PHE A 88 7.40 -8.33 5.38
N ASN A 89 8.32 -9.04 4.72
CA ASN A 89 9.64 -8.57 4.30
C ASN A 89 10.45 -7.98 5.46
N LEU A 90 10.30 -8.54 6.66
CA LEU A 90 11.11 -8.18 7.81
C LEU A 90 12.49 -8.81 7.70
N PHE A 91 13.51 -8.10 8.19
CA PHE A 91 14.86 -8.64 8.29
C PHE A 91 14.92 -9.66 9.42
N PRO A 92 15.10 -10.98 9.14
CA PRO A 92 14.96 -12.02 10.15
C PRO A 92 16.07 -12.02 11.21
N HIS A 93 17.22 -11.43 10.89
CA HIS A 93 18.38 -11.30 11.76
C HIS A 93 18.39 -10.04 12.62
N LEU A 94 17.40 -9.16 12.47
CA LEU A 94 17.21 -7.96 13.26
C LEU A 94 16.02 -8.13 14.20
N THR A 95 16.09 -7.53 15.38
CA THR A 95 14.94 -7.41 16.28
C THR A 95 13.84 -6.57 15.64
N ILE A 96 12.63 -6.61 16.19
CA ILE A 96 11.51 -5.78 15.73
C ILE A 96 11.85 -4.29 15.82
N LEU A 97 12.45 -3.87 16.93
CA LEU A 97 12.90 -2.49 17.11
C LEU A 97 13.95 -2.08 16.06
N GLU A 98 14.91 -2.95 15.78
CA GLU A 98 15.93 -2.70 14.75
C GLU A 98 15.33 -2.67 13.35
N ASN A 99 14.37 -3.53 13.03
CA ASN A 99 13.61 -3.45 11.78
C ASN A 99 12.93 -2.07 11.58
N CYS A 100 12.39 -1.50 12.65
CA CYS A 100 11.70 -0.20 12.61
C CYS A 100 12.69 0.99 12.60
N THR A 101 13.86 0.86 13.20
CA THR A 101 14.83 1.97 13.32
C THR A 101 15.83 2.05 12.19
N LEU A 102 16.02 0.98 11.42
CA LEU A 102 17.04 0.91 10.37
C LEU A 102 16.92 2.06 9.35
N ALA A 103 15.75 2.21 8.75
CA ALA A 103 15.53 3.24 7.73
C ALA A 103 15.61 4.67 8.29
N PRO A 104 14.97 5.01 9.42
CA PRO A 104 15.17 6.32 10.06
C PRO A 104 16.63 6.68 10.31
N ILE A 105 17.44 5.75 10.81
CA ILE A 105 18.86 6.00 11.09
C ILE A 105 19.65 6.18 9.78
N TRP A 106 19.51 5.24 8.83
CA TRP A 106 20.36 5.23 7.65
C TRP A 106 19.93 6.23 6.57
N VAL A 107 18.63 6.41 6.36
CA VAL A 107 18.08 7.25 5.29
C VAL A 107 17.85 8.68 5.77
N LYS A 108 17.23 8.86 6.95
CA LYS A 108 16.93 10.19 7.51
C LYS A 108 18.07 10.75 8.38
N LYS A 109 19.12 9.94 8.64
CA LYS A 109 20.24 10.32 9.53
C LYS A 109 19.78 10.68 10.94
N MET A 110 18.69 10.08 11.39
CA MET A 110 18.13 10.28 12.72
C MET A 110 19.08 9.70 13.78
N GLN A 111 19.19 10.32 14.94
CA GLN A 111 19.96 9.76 16.04
C GLN A 111 19.31 8.46 16.54
N LYS A 112 20.13 7.49 16.97
CA LYS A 112 19.66 6.15 17.40
C LYS A 112 18.56 6.24 18.46
N ARG A 113 18.73 7.10 19.47
CA ARG A 113 17.74 7.28 20.54
C ARG A 113 16.41 7.80 20.00
N GLU A 114 16.44 8.83 19.19
CA GLU A 114 15.25 9.41 18.55
C GLU A 114 14.53 8.38 17.66
N ALA A 115 15.29 7.61 16.85
CA ALA A 115 14.74 6.55 16.03
C ALA A 115 14.04 5.45 16.87
N GLN A 116 14.61 5.12 18.04
CA GLN A 116 14.00 4.17 18.96
C GLN A 116 12.69 4.70 19.60
N GLU A 117 12.66 5.98 19.98
CA GLU A 117 11.46 6.63 20.50
C GLU A 117 10.33 6.63 19.44
N VAL A 118 10.66 6.99 18.19
CA VAL A 118 9.73 6.92 17.05
C VAL A 118 9.24 5.50 16.79
N ALA A 119 10.16 4.53 16.80
CA ALA A 119 9.80 3.13 16.58
C ALA A 119 8.87 2.59 17.67
N MET A 120 9.17 2.87 18.94
CA MET A 120 8.31 2.44 20.06
C MET A 120 6.94 3.10 19.99
N HIS A 121 6.85 4.38 19.61
CA HIS A 121 5.56 5.05 19.37
C HIS A 121 4.73 4.32 18.33
N TYR A 122 5.30 3.95 17.17
CA TYR A 122 4.54 3.25 16.13
C TYR A 122 4.25 1.79 16.47
N LEU A 123 5.12 1.10 17.21
CA LEU A 123 4.84 -0.24 17.73
C LEU A 123 3.67 -0.21 18.73
N ASP A 124 3.58 0.81 19.58
CA ASP A 124 2.43 1.02 20.46
C ASP A 124 1.15 1.28 19.67
N ARG A 125 1.20 2.14 18.66
CA ARG A 125 0.06 2.40 17.77
C ARG A 125 -0.49 1.17 17.07
N VAL A 126 0.37 0.24 16.69
CA VAL A 126 -0.06 -1.05 16.09
C VAL A 126 -0.27 -2.14 17.17
N LYS A 127 -0.28 -1.76 18.46
CA LYS A 127 -0.60 -2.59 19.63
C LYS A 127 0.32 -3.80 19.81
N ILE A 128 1.63 -3.63 19.64
CA ILE A 128 2.64 -4.67 19.85
C ILE A 128 3.98 -4.14 20.43
N PRO A 129 3.99 -3.15 21.35
CA PRO A 129 5.24 -2.59 21.88
C PRO A 129 6.07 -3.62 22.64
N GLU A 130 5.42 -4.62 23.28
CA GLU A 130 6.07 -5.69 24.02
C GLU A 130 6.89 -6.64 23.14
N GLN A 131 6.70 -6.60 21.82
CA GLN A 131 7.44 -7.43 20.86
C GLN A 131 8.76 -6.78 20.41
N ALA A 132 9.08 -5.56 20.84
CA ALA A 132 10.20 -4.75 20.31
C ALA A 132 11.55 -5.48 20.30
N HIS A 133 11.82 -6.30 21.31
CA HIS A 133 13.10 -6.99 21.46
C HIS A 133 13.13 -8.42 20.91
N LYS A 134 12.01 -8.89 20.34
CA LYS A 134 11.92 -10.20 19.71
C LYS A 134 12.39 -10.13 18.25
N TYR A 135 12.63 -11.31 17.67
CA TYR A 135 12.92 -11.47 16.25
C TYR A 135 11.65 -11.84 15.46
N PRO A 136 11.58 -11.53 14.15
CA PRO A 136 10.39 -11.82 13.33
C PRO A 136 9.85 -13.26 13.45
N GLY A 137 10.74 -14.26 13.47
CA GLY A 137 10.35 -15.66 13.58
C GLY A 137 9.68 -16.06 14.91
N GLN A 138 9.65 -15.16 15.91
CA GLN A 138 8.97 -15.37 17.19
C GLN A 138 7.55 -14.77 17.23
N LEU A 139 7.14 -14.12 16.13
CA LEU A 139 5.85 -13.43 16.00
C LEU A 139 4.89 -14.20 15.10
N SER A 140 3.59 -14.09 15.37
CA SER A 140 2.55 -14.56 14.45
C SER A 140 2.56 -13.75 13.14
N GLY A 141 1.94 -14.26 12.08
CA GLY A 141 1.83 -13.55 10.80
C GLY A 141 1.18 -12.17 10.93
N GLY A 142 0.08 -12.06 11.68
CA GLY A 142 -0.59 -10.79 11.94
C GLY A 142 0.28 -9.80 12.73
N GLN A 143 1.05 -10.28 13.70
CA GLN A 143 2.03 -9.44 14.41
C GLN A 143 3.15 -8.97 13.47
N GLN A 144 3.71 -9.86 12.63
CA GLN A 144 4.72 -9.48 11.65
C GLN A 144 4.21 -8.43 10.67
N GLN A 145 2.96 -8.56 10.22
CA GLN A 145 2.34 -7.57 9.32
C GLN A 145 2.15 -6.21 10.01
N ARG A 146 1.73 -6.19 11.27
CA ARG A 146 1.64 -4.96 12.05
C ARG A 146 3.02 -4.31 12.25
N VAL A 147 4.07 -5.10 12.43
CA VAL A 147 5.46 -4.61 12.43
C VAL A 147 5.82 -3.99 11.08
N ALA A 148 5.47 -4.62 9.95
CA ALA A 148 5.73 -4.08 8.62
C ALA A 148 5.04 -2.72 8.41
N ILE A 149 3.81 -2.55 8.93
CA ILE A 149 3.10 -1.27 8.94
C ILE A 149 3.86 -0.25 9.81
N ALA A 150 4.20 -0.61 11.07
CA ALA A 150 4.93 0.28 11.97
C ALA A 150 6.28 0.70 11.38
N ARG A 151 7.03 -0.22 10.79
CA ARG A 151 8.30 0.07 10.08
C ARG A 151 8.12 1.11 8.98
N SER A 152 7.08 0.98 8.18
CA SER A 152 6.78 1.96 7.12
C SER A 152 6.44 3.33 7.71
N LEU A 153 5.65 3.37 8.79
CA LEU A 153 5.24 4.60 9.47
C LEU A 153 6.41 5.33 10.14
N CYS A 154 7.46 4.63 10.59
CA CYS A 154 8.68 5.23 11.15
C CYS A 154 9.38 6.19 10.19
N MET A 155 9.14 6.05 8.89
CA MET A 155 9.61 6.99 7.88
C MET A 155 8.70 8.22 7.72
N ASN A 156 7.62 8.36 8.52
CA ASN A 156 6.64 9.43 8.42
C ASN A 156 6.23 9.70 6.95
N PRO A 157 5.69 8.70 6.25
CA PRO A 157 5.35 8.83 4.84
C PRO A 157 4.12 9.71 4.64
N LYS A 158 4.03 10.35 3.47
CA LYS A 158 2.84 11.10 3.03
C LYS A 158 1.79 10.20 2.39
N ILE A 159 2.22 9.05 1.86
CA ILE A 159 1.38 8.07 1.16
C ILE A 159 1.75 6.68 1.66
N MET A 160 0.74 5.85 1.94
CA MET A 160 0.92 4.43 2.26
C MET A 160 0.36 3.56 1.14
N LEU A 161 1.19 2.66 0.63
CA LEU A 161 0.82 1.63 -0.34
C LEU A 161 0.68 0.29 0.38
N PHE A 162 -0.43 -0.40 0.17
CA PHE A 162 -0.69 -1.74 0.71
C PHE A 162 -0.92 -2.72 -0.43
N ASP A 163 -0.06 -3.71 -0.55
CA ASP A 163 -0.13 -4.74 -1.58
C ASP A 163 -0.59 -6.07 -0.97
N GLU A 164 -1.91 -6.29 -0.97
CA GLU A 164 -2.57 -7.47 -0.41
C GLU A 164 -2.10 -7.83 1.02
N PRO A 165 -2.18 -6.90 1.98
CA PRO A 165 -1.53 -7.03 3.29
C PRO A 165 -2.09 -8.16 4.17
N THR A 166 -3.23 -8.75 3.82
CA THR A 166 -3.91 -9.80 4.59
C THR A 166 -3.89 -11.18 3.91
N SER A 167 -3.49 -11.26 2.64
CA SER A 167 -3.63 -12.51 1.84
C SER A 167 -2.72 -13.67 2.29
N SER A 168 -1.67 -13.40 3.09
CA SER A 168 -0.80 -14.44 3.67
C SER A 168 -1.15 -14.76 5.13
N LEU A 169 -2.29 -14.28 5.65
CA LEU A 169 -2.68 -14.41 7.05
C LEU A 169 -3.82 -15.41 7.23
N ASP A 170 -3.81 -16.08 8.38
CA ASP A 170 -4.97 -16.83 8.83
C ASP A 170 -6.14 -15.88 9.14
N PRO A 171 -7.41 -16.30 8.91
CA PRO A 171 -8.58 -15.44 9.09
C PRO A 171 -8.67 -14.75 10.45
N GLU A 172 -8.21 -15.40 11.51
CA GLU A 172 -8.21 -14.85 12.88
C GLU A 172 -7.28 -13.63 13.01
N MET A 173 -6.21 -13.56 12.20
CA MET A 173 -5.22 -12.49 12.25
C MET A 173 -5.57 -11.32 11.32
N VAL A 174 -6.43 -11.52 10.32
CA VAL A 174 -6.82 -10.52 9.33
C VAL A 174 -7.43 -9.29 10.00
N LYS A 175 -8.32 -9.51 10.98
CA LYS A 175 -9.04 -8.43 11.66
C LYS A 175 -8.10 -7.42 12.32
N GLU A 176 -7.06 -7.88 13.03
CA GLU A 176 -6.12 -6.98 13.73
C GLU A 176 -5.33 -6.08 12.79
N VAL A 177 -4.99 -6.60 11.61
CA VAL A 177 -4.30 -5.84 10.55
C VAL A 177 -5.26 -4.83 9.93
N LEU A 178 -6.49 -5.23 9.60
CA LEU A 178 -7.51 -4.34 9.06
C LEU A 178 -7.88 -3.22 10.04
N ASP A 179 -8.04 -3.53 11.33
CA ASP A 179 -8.31 -2.53 12.39
C ASP A 179 -7.18 -1.48 12.44
N THR A 180 -5.92 -1.91 12.28
CA THR A 180 -4.79 -0.99 12.19
C THR A 180 -4.89 -0.10 10.96
N MET A 181 -5.24 -0.65 9.79
CA MET A 181 -5.41 0.13 8.55
C MET A 181 -6.60 1.09 8.64
N VAL A 182 -7.69 0.70 9.29
CA VAL A 182 -8.86 1.57 9.55
C VAL A 182 -8.43 2.77 10.42
N SER A 183 -7.62 2.55 11.47
CA SER A 183 -7.09 3.64 12.30
C SER A 183 -6.30 4.65 11.48
N LEU A 184 -5.40 4.19 10.59
CA LEU A 184 -4.63 5.06 9.71
C LEU A 184 -5.53 5.84 8.74
N ALA A 185 -6.56 5.20 8.20
CA ALA A 185 -7.54 5.82 7.32
C ALA A 185 -8.30 6.95 8.04
N THR A 186 -8.73 6.69 9.28
CA THR A 186 -9.46 7.66 10.10
C THR A 186 -8.61 8.90 10.44
N GLU A 187 -7.31 8.74 10.55
CA GLU A 187 -6.37 9.84 10.79
C GLU A 187 -6.04 10.65 9.53
N GLY A 188 -6.63 10.31 8.38
CA GLY A 188 -6.46 11.04 7.13
C GLY A 188 -5.20 10.68 6.36
N MET A 189 -4.64 9.49 6.58
CA MET A 189 -3.52 8.98 5.77
C MET A 189 -3.97 8.77 4.32
N THR A 190 -3.17 9.26 3.36
CA THR A 190 -3.38 8.94 1.95
C THR A 190 -2.99 7.48 1.69
N MET A 191 -3.89 6.68 1.16
CA MET A 191 -3.70 5.24 1.04
C MET A 191 -4.10 4.74 -0.35
N LEU A 192 -3.27 3.87 -0.92
CA LEU A 192 -3.64 3.01 -2.06
C LEU A 192 -3.53 1.56 -1.60
N CYS A 193 -4.65 0.86 -1.55
CA CYS A 193 -4.75 -0.49 -0.99
C CYS A 193 -5.20 -1.48 -2.06
N VAL A 194 -4.35 -2.42 -2.43
CA VAL A 194 -4.76 -3.62 -3.17
C VAL A 194 -5.25 -4.64 -2.15
N THR A 195 -6.50 -5.06 -2.25
CA THR A 195 -7.08 -6.01 -1.30
C THR A 195 -8.26 -6.78 -1.89
N HIS A 196 -8.52 -7.94 -1.32
CA HIS A 196 -9.72 -8.74 -1.54
C HIS A 196 -10.75 -8.60 -0.39
N GLU A 197 -10.44 -7.79 0.64
CA GLU A 197 -11.30 -7.54 1.79
C GLU A 197 -12.37 -6.49 1.45
N MET A 198 -13.49 -6.93 0.87
CA MET A 198 -14.54 -6.01 0.39
C MET A 198 -15.25 -5.28 1.54
N GLY A 199 -15.31 -5.89 2.73
CA GLY A 199 -15.81 -5.22 3.93
C GLY A 199 -14.96 -4.02 4.33
N PHE A 200 -13.65 -4.18 4.31
CA PHE A 200 -12.70 -3.08 4.54
C PHE A 200 -12.83 -2.00 3.46
N ALA A 201 -12.93 -2.40 2.18
CA ALA A 201 -13.12 -1.45 1.10
C ALA A 201 -14.37 -0.57 1.28
N ARG A 202 -15.50 -1.16 1.67
CA ARG A 202 -16.74 -0.41 1.97
C ARG A 202 -16.58 0.57 3.13
N GLN A 203 -15.81 0.19 4.14
CA GLN A 203 -15.67 0.98 5.37
C GLN A 203 -14.75 2.19 5.21
N VAL A 204 -13.67 2.07 4.42
CA VAL A 204 -12.60 3.08 4.43
C VAL A 204 -12.41 3.82 3.13
N ALA A 205 -12.78 3.24 1.99
CA ALA A 205 -12.47 3.81 0.69
C ALA A 205 -13.28 5.10 0.43
N ASP A 206 -12.62 6.09 -0.15
CA ASP A 206 -13.30 7.22 -0.81
C ASP A 206 -13.65 6.85 -2.25
N ARG A 207 -12.80 6.06 -2.91
CA ARG A 207 -13.06 5.47 -4.23
C ARG A 207 -12.58 4.03 -4.30
N VAL A 208 -13.34 3.20 -5.01
CA VAL A 208 -12.96 1.84 -5.36
C VAL A 208 -12.65 1.78 -6.85
N ILE A 209 -11.53 1.17 -7.20
CA ILE A 209 -11.06 0.98 -8.57
C ILE A 209 -11.10 -0.50 -8.90
N PHE A 210 -11.81 -0.85 -9.97
CA PHE A 210 -11.77 -2.19 -10.54
C PHE A 210 -10.83 -2.25 -11.74
N ILE A 211 -9.81 -3.11 -11.65
CA ILE A 211 -8.84 -3.34 -12.73
C ILE A 211 -9.04 -4.74 -13.31
N ASP A 212 -9.15 -4.81 -14.62
CA ASP A 212 -9.16 -6.06 -15.36
C ASP A 212 -8.30 -5.94 -16.63
N ALA A 213 -7.55 -7.01 -16.97
CA ALA A 213 -6.67 -7.08 -18.13
C ALA A 213 -5.73 -5.84 -18.32
N GLY A 214 -5.26 -5.28 -17.21
CA GLY A 214 -4.33 -4.15 -17.19
C GLY A 214 -4.97 -2.78 -17.40
N GLN A 215 -6.28 -2.68 -17.41
CA GLN A 215 -7.02 -1.42 -17.58
C GLN A 215 -7.90 -1.11 -16.36
N ILE A 216 -8.07 0.16 -16.06
CA ILE A 216 -9.10 0.60 -15.13
C ILE A 216 -10.45 0.50 -15.85
N VAL A 217 -11.29 -0.41 -15.38
CA VAL A 217 -12.61 -0.69 -15.98
C VAL A 217 -13.69 0.19 -15.36
N GLU A 218 -13.58 0.41 -14.04
CA GLU A 218 -14.55 1.20 -13.30
C GLU A 218 -13.91 1.88 -12.10
N ILE A 219 -14.32 3.11 -11.84
CA ILE A 219 -14.00 3.87 -10.62
C ILE A 219 -15.30 4.46 -10.11
N ASP A 220 -15.61 4.21 -8.84
CA ASP A 220 -16.78 4.81 -8.21
C ASP A 220 -16.61 4.92 -6.68
N GLU A 221 -17.49 5.66 -6.02
CA GLU A 221 -17.63 5.65 -4.57
C GLU A 221 -18.10 4.26 -4.08
N PRO A 222 -17.74 3.83 -2.86
CA PRO A 222 -18.05 2.48 -2.38
C PRO A 222 -19.52 2.09 -2.51
N ASP A 223 -20.44 2.95 -2.10
CA ASP A 223 -21.87 2.64 -2.14
C ASP A 223 -22.37 2.38 -3.56
N ALA A 224 -21.99 3.20 -4.52
CA ALA A 224 -22.33 3.02 -5.93
C ALA A 224 -21.66 1.78 -6.51
N PHE A 225 -20.36 1.61 -6.23
CA PHE A 225 -19.55 0.50 -6.73
C PHE A 225 -20.10 -0.87 -6.30
N PHE A 226 -20.47 -1.03 -5.03
CA PHE A 226 -20.92 -2.31 -4.49
C PHE A 226 -22.41 -2.57 -4.68
N SER A 227 -23.26 -1.53 -4.76
CA SER A 227 -24.71 -1.71 -4.86
C SER A 227 -25.22 -1.66 -6.30
N ASN A 228 -24.60 -0.85 -7.16
CA ASN A 228 -25.04 -0.69 -8.55
C ASN A 228 -23.85 -0.48 -9.51
N PRO A 229 -22.93 -1.46 -9.61
CA PRO A 229 -21.80 -1.35 -10.53
C PRO A 229 -22.26 -1.19 -11.98
N ARG A 230 -21.63 -0.25 -12.70
CA ARG A 230 -22.05 0.13 -14.06
C ARG A 230 -21.58 -0.88 -15.10
N HIS A 231 -20.35 -1.40 -14.92
CA HIS A 231 -19.75 -2.28 -15.92
C HIS A 231 -20.08 -3.75 -15.68
N LEU A 232 -20.40 -4.49 -16.74
CA LEU A 232 -20.74 -5.92 -16.64
C LEU A 232 -19.65 -6.77 -16.00
N ARG A 233 -18.38 -6.47 -16.30
CA ARG A 233 -17.23 -7.18 -15.71
C ARG A 233 -17.11 -6.95 -14.22
N THR A 234 -17.38 -5.72 -13.74
CA THR A 234 -17.43 -5.42 -12.30
C THR A 234 -18.53 -6.21 -11.61
N ARG A 235 -19.74 -6.26 -12.22
CA ARG A 235 -20.87 -7.08 -11.70
C ARG A 235 -20.50 -8.55 -11.58
N SER A 236 -19.90 -9.11 -12.63
CA SER A 236 -19.45 -10.51 -12.66
C SER A 236 -18.39 -10.80 -11.60
N PHE A 237 -17.44 -9.89 -11.39
CA PHE A 237 -16.42 -10.02 -10.36
C PHE A 237 -17.02 -9.96 -8.96
N LEU A 238 -17.85 -8.96 -8.67
CA LEU A 238 -18.48 -8.79 -7.37
C LEU A 238 -19.41 -9.96 -7.00
N SER A 239 -20.12 -10.53 -7.96
CA SER A 239 -20.95 -11.71 -7.70
C SER A 239 -20.15 -12.96 -7.30
N GLN A 240 -18.85 -13.03 -7.61
CA GLN A 240 -17.98 -14.14 -7.21
C GLN A 240 -17.31 -13.92 -5.84
N VAL A 241 -17.12 -12.66 -5.43
CA VAL A 241 -16.33 -12.30 -4.23
C VAL A 241 -17.22 -11.96 -3.03
N LEU A 242 -18.49 -11.62 -3.25
CA LEU A 242 -19.44 -11.25 -2.18
C LEU A 242 -20.31 -12.42 -1.68
N HIS A 243 -20.05 -13.65 -2.14
CA HIS A 243 -20.78 -14.87 -1.72
C HIS A 243 -19.95 -15.75 -0.81
#